data_ca37b3be70ba478ad9f75078892fccf2
#
_entry.id   ca37b3be70ba478ad9f75078892fccf2
#
_cell.length_a   1.000
_cell.length_b   1.000
_cell.length_c   1.000
_cell.angle_alpha   90.00
_cell.angle_beta   90.00
_cell.angle_gamma   90.00
#
_symmetry.space_group_name_H-M   'P 1'
#
loop_
_entity.id
_entity.type
_entity.pdbx_description
1 polymer ?
#
loop_
_entity_poly.entity_id
_entity_poly.type
_entity_poly.pdbx_seq_one_letter_code
_entity_poly.pdbx_strand_id
1 'polypeptide(L)'
;MTQDRRVAVIGLGYVGLPLAISFVEAGLEVEGIDAYAGRVEELNAGSSPIDDVTNDRLAAALRSGLRVLLPEGADLAAADAIFVCVPTPIKSTKDPDLAPVLAAAETIRGALRKGQLIVLQSTTYPGTTMGPFREVLEESGLKAGEDFDLAFAPERVNPGDPASASKGVPRLVGATTAEATKRAAALLANINDHVIEMSSPDAAELSKLLENVFRNVNIAFVNQLALLCERMGLDAWEVINAAATKPFGFMKFTPGPGVGGHCIPVDPYYLSWRAREFDFIDRFIELAGDINFAMPRHVVGLVADALNDRGKAMKGAKVGILGVAFKPNVRDARNSPAADVIAGVAERGAEVRFHDPHVASFTDGVGVVREETGLDELLAWADVIVVVTPHRDIEWATVYDRADLVVDTVDSSAGRSTRERQVLRLGAGWSTRA
;
A
#
# COMPACT_ATOMS: atom_id res chain seq x y z
N MET A 1 10.21 19.86 26.63
CA MET A 1 10.09 18.43 26.95
C MET A 1 8.61 18.13 27.07
N THR A 2 8.08 17.23 26.27
CA THR A 2 6.68 16.80 26.34
C THR A 2 6.40 16.20 27.72
N GLN A 3 5.22 16.49 28.29
CA GLN A 3 4.73 15.82 29.51
C GLN A 3 4.37 14.35 29.26
N ASP A 4 4.13 13.99 28.00
CA ASP A 4 3.67 12.67 27.59
C ASP A 4 4.85 11.68 27.57
N ARG A 5 4.82 10.69 28.46
CA ARG A 5 5.86 9.67 28.61
C ARG A 5 5.37 8.27 28.31
N ARG A 6 4.07 8.00 28.47
CA ARG A 6 3.44 6.71 28.24
C ARG A 6 2.58 6.75 26.98
N VAL A 7 2.93 5.95 26.01
CA VAL A 7 2.24 5.88 24.72
C VAL A 7 1.63 4.49 24.54
N ALA A 8 0.38 4.43 24.14
CA ALA A 8 -0.24 3.20 23.65
C ALA A 8 -0.41 3.27 22.13
N VAL A 9 -0.16 2.16 21.44
CA VAL A 9 -0.35 2.05 19.99
C VAL A 9 -1.28 0.86 19.72
N ILE A 10 -2.47 1.13 19.19
CA ILE A 10 -3.49 0.13 18.86
C ILE A 10 -3.40 -0.23 17.39
N GLY A 11 -3.15 -1.51 17.09
CA GLY A 11 -2.88 -2.05 15.76
C GLY A 11 -1.39 -2.10 15.45
N LEU A 12 -0.78 -3.30 15.47
CA LEU A 12 0.65 -3.54 15.28
C LEU A 12 0.95 -4.09 13.87
N GLY A 13 0.37 -3.44 12.86
CA GLY A 13 0.65 -3.70 11.45
C GLY A 13 1.81 -2.86 10.90
N TYR A 14 1.79 -2.66 9.56
CA TYR A 14 2.81 -1.90 8.81
C TYR A 14 3.04 -0.46 9.29
N VAL A 15 2.07 0.14 9.98
CA VAL A 15 2.13 1.49 10.52
C VAL A 15 2.44 1.48 12.01
N GLY A 16 1.66 0.71 12.79
CA GLY A 16 1.72 0.80 14.24
C GLY A 16 2.95 0.15 14.87
N LEU A 17 3.44 -0.99 14.33
CA LEU A 17 4.65 -1.62 14.88
C LEU A 17 5.90 -0.74 14.72
N PRO A 18 6.21 -0.19 13.52
CA PRO A 18 7.32 0.77 13.36
C PRO A 18 7.16 2.01 14.24
N LEU A 19 5.92 2.51 14.40
CA LEU A 19 5.63 3.66 15.26
C LEU A 19 5.94 3.36 16.72
N ALA A 20 5.43 2.24 17.25
CA ALA A 20 5.67 1.81 18.62
C ALA A 20 7.17 1.66 18.93
N ILE A 21 7.91 1.00 18.02
CA ILE A 21 9.36 0.85 18.13
C ILE A 21 10.06 2.21 18.13
N SER A 22 9.65 3.13 17.24
CA SER A 22 10.28 4.47 17.17
C SER A 22 10.07 5.27 18.46
N PHE A 23 8.93 5.16 19.11
CA PHE A 23 8.71 5.78 20.43
C PHE A 23 9.57 5.13 21.53
N VAL A 24 9.76 3.81 21.52
CA VAL A 24 10.68 3.13 22.44
C VAL A 24 12.12 3.60 22.20
N GLU A 25 12.55 3.69 20.96
CA GLU A 25 13.89 4.19 20.56
C GLU A 25 14.11 5.64 20.98
N ALA A 26 13.02 6.43 21.08
CA ALA A 26 13.04 7.79 21.62
C ALA A 26 13.00 7.85 23.16
N GLY A 27 12.95 6.72 23.84
CA GLY A 27 12.99 6.63 25.31
C GLY A 27 11.64 6.80 26.02
N LEU A 28 10.51 6.57 25.30
CA LEU A 28 9.18 6.57 25.90
C LEU A 28 8.78 5.16 26.36
N GLU A 29 7.88 5.10 27.33
CA GLU A 29 7.22 3.86 27.77
C GLU A 29 6.10 3.51 26.77
N VAL A 30 6.13 2.34 26.14
CA VAL A 30 5.21 2.00 25.05
C VAL A 30 4.49 0.67 25.28
N GLU A 31 3.17 0.71 25.18
CA GLU A 31 2.32 -0.48 25.05
C GLU A 31 1.83 -0.57 23.59
N GLY A 32 2.21 -1.65 22.90
CA GLY A 32 1.67 -2.04 21.62
C GLY A 32 0.51 -3.01 21.82
N ILE A 33 -0.62 -2.75 21.19
CA ILE A 33 -1.85 -3.49 21.38
C ILE A 33 -2.33 -4.01 20.02
N ASP A 34 -2.61 -5.32 19.94
CA ASP A 34 -3.22 -5.89 18.75
C ASP A 34 -4.35 -6.86 19.15
N ALA A 35 -5.44 -6.85 18.41
CA ALA A 35 -6.60 -7.71 18.68
C ALA A 35 -6.38 -9.16 18.20
N TYR A 36 -5.40 -9.41 17.33
CA TYR A 36 -5.10 -10.75 16.82
C TYR A 36 -4.06 -11.44 17.68
N ALA A 37 -4.49 -12.45 18.45
CA ALA A 37 -3.64 -13.18 19.39
C ALA A 37 -2.36 -13.74 18.73
N GLY A 38 -2.47 -14.30 17.51
CA GLY A 38 -1.32 -14.82 16.79
C GLY A 38 -0.26 -13.75 16.50
N ARG A 39 -0.65 -12.49 16.25
CA ARG A 39 0.26 -11.36 16.08
C ARG A 39 0.99 -11.04 17.38
N VAL A 40 0.25 -11.01 18.48
CA VAL A 40 0.82 -10.76 19.82
C VAL A 40 1.82 -11.83 20.19
N GLU A 41 1.50 -13.10 19.95
CA GLU A 41 2.40 -14.23 20.21
C GLU A 41 3.66 -14.16 19.35
N GLU A 42 3.51 -13.92 18.04
CA GLU A 42 4.61 -13.81 17.08
C GLU A 42 5.58 -12.67 17.45
N LEU A 43 5.05 -11.48 17.76
CA LEU A 43 5.84 -10.33 18.16
C LEU A 43 6.57 -10.57 19.50
N ASN A 44 5.91 -11.15 20.51
CA ASN A 44 6.52 -11.48 21.79
C ASN A 44 7.60 -12.57 21.67
N ALA A 45 7.51 -13.44 20.66
CA ALA A 45 8.56 -14.40 20.31
C ALA A 45 9.77 -13.75 19.58
N GLY A 46 9.70 -12.43 19.28
CA GLY A 46 10.75 -11.70 18.58
C GLY A 46 10.74 -11.91 17.07
N SER A 47 9.67 -12.44 16.51
CA SER A 47 9.46 -12.58 15.06
C SER A 47 8.65 -11.41 14.51
N SER A 48 9.20 -10.68 13.55
CA SER A 48 8.51 -9.56 12.92
C SER A 48 7.80 -10.01 11.64
N PRO A 49 6.49 -9.79 11.52
CA PRO A 49 5.76 -10.05 10.30
C PRO A 49 5.83 -8.89 9.29
N ILE A 50 6.58 -7.84 9.61
CA ILE A 50 6.70 -6.61 8.82
C ILE A 50 8.12 -6.53 8.26
N ASP A 51 8.27 -6.50 6.94
CA ASP A 51 9.59 -6.50 6.27
C ASP A 51 10.46 -5.29 6.65
N ASP A 52 9.85 -4.13 6.91
CA ASP A 52 10.54 -2.89 7.31
C ASP A 52 11.01 -2.92 8.78
N VAL A 53 10.64 -3.94 9.56
CA VAL A 53 11.07 -4.15 10.94
C VAL A 53 11.81 -5.47 11.04
N THR A 54 13.13 -5.42 11.18
CA THR A 54 13.92 -6.64 11.38
C THR A 54 13.68 -7.27 12.76
N ASN A 55 13.86 -8.60 12.86
CA ASN A 55 13.74 -9.31 14.13
C ASN A 55 14.69 -8.74 15.19
N ASP A 56 15.89 -8.31 14.80
CA ASP A 56 16.87 -7.71 15.72
C ASP A 56 16.37 -6.37 16.29
N ARG A 57 15.74 -5.53 15.44
CA ARG A 57 15.16 -4.25 15.86
C ARG A 57 13.96 -4.46 16.79
N LEU A 58 13.09 -5.41 16.47
CA LEU A 58 11.98 -5.82 17.35
C LEU A 58 12.50 -6.34 18.70
N ALA A 59 13.47 -7.25 18.69
CA ALA A 59 14.05 -7.80 19.91
C ALA A 59 14.73 -6.72 20.78
N ALA A 60 15.37 -5.73 20.15
CA ALA A 60 15.93 -4.58 20.86
C ALA A 60 14.84 -3.73 21.53
N ALA A 61 13.74 -3.47 20.84
CA ALA A 61 12.61 -2.70 21.37
C ALA A 61 11.94 -3.44 22.57
N LEU A 62 11.73 -4.76 22.45
CA LEU A 62 11.20 -5.59 23.56
C LEU A 62 12.11 -5.52 24.79
N ARG A 63 13.44 -5.63 24.62
CA ARG A 63 14.40 -5.47 25.73
C ARG A 63 14.41 -4.05 26.33
N SER A 64 14.10 -3.05 25.51
CA SER A 64 14.02 -1.64 25.93
C SER A 64 12.67 -1.24 26.52
N GLY A 65 11.73 -2.21 26.68
CA GLY A 65 10.48 -1.99 27.40
C GLY A 65 9.23 -1.91 26.55
N LEU A 66 9.28 -2.22 25.23
CA LEU A 66 8.06 -2.43 24.46
C LEU A 66 7.27 -3.61 25.05
N ARG A 67 6.04 -3.35 25.43
CA ARG A 67 5.09 -4.37 25.86
C ARG A 67 4.09 -4.63 24.76
N VAL A 68 3.96 -5.87 24.30
CA VAL A 68 2.99 -6.26 23.24
C VAL A 68 1.89 -7.08 23.91
N LEU A 69 0.66 -6.58 23.82
CA LEU A 69 -0.47 -7.03 24.62
C LEU A 69 -1.73 -7.22 23.75
N LEU A 70 -2.62 -8.09 24.22
CA LEU A 70 -4.03 -8.07 23.78
C LEU A 70 -4.78 -6.91 24.47
N PRO A 71 -5.91 -6.43 23.90
CA PRO A 71 -6.68 -5.31 24.47
C PRO A 71 -7.02 -5.48 25.96
N GLU A 72 -7.33 -6.71 26.41
CA GLU A 72 -7.70 -7.01 27.79
C GLU A 72 -6.53 -6.87 28.78
N GLY A 73 -5.31 -6.95 28.29
CA GLY A 73 -4.08 -6.83 29.09
C GLY A 73 -3.50 -5.42 29.14
N ALA A 74 -4.05 -4.48 28.38
CA ALA A 74 -3.52 -3.11 28.24
C ALA A 74 -4.07 -2.18 29.31
N ASP A 75 -3.21 -1.26 29.80
CA ASP A 75 -3.62 -0.20 30.72
C ASP A 75 -3.71 1.15 29.96
N LEU A 76 -4.75 1.27 29.14
CA LEU A 76 -5.01 2.50 28.39
C LEU A 76 -5.26 3.73 29.27
N ALA A 77 -5.76 3.53 30.51
CA ALA A 77 -5.98 4.62 31.44
C ALA A 77 -4.65 5.22 31.93
N ALA A 78 -3.56 4.46 31.96
CA ALA A 78 -2.24 4.98 32.31
C ALA A 78 -1.53 5.70 31.16
N ALA A 79 -1.95 5.51 29.91
CA ALA A 79 -1.34 6.15 28.75
C ALA A 79 -1.62 7.67 28.74
N ASP A 80 -0.61 8.48 28.41
CA ASP A 80 -0.75 9.91 28.19
C ASP A 80 -1.23 10.20 26.76
N ALA A 81 -0.79 9.36 25.80
CA ALA A 81 -1.19 9.42 24.41
C ALA A 81 -1.53 8.04 23.85
N ILE A 82 -2.59 7.94 23.03
CA ILE A 82 -3.04 6.69 22.40
C ILE A 82 -3.11 6.93 20.89
N PHE A 83 -2.36 6.12 20.14
CA PHE A 83 -2.34 6.12 18.68
C PHE A 83 -3.17 4.95 18.15
N VAL A 84 -4.03 5.22 17.16
CA VAL A 84 -4.88 4.20 16.50
C VAL A 84 -4.36 3.97 15.08
N CYS A 85 -3.81 2.76 14.84
CA CYS A 85 -3.18 2.34 13.60
C CYS A 85 -3.82 1.05 13.04
N VAL A 86 -5.13 0.94 13.14
CA VAL A 86 -5.91 -0.23 12.69
C VAL A 86 -6.19 -0.18 11.19
N PRO A 87 -6.48 -1.34 10.55
CA PRO A 87 -6.84 -1.38 9.13
C PRO A 87 -8.12 -0.59 8.83
N THR A 88 -8.17 -0.02 7.63
CA THR A 88 -9.32 0.70 7.08
C THR A 88 -9.67 0.14 5.71
N PRO A 89 -10.33 -1.03 5.62
CA PRO A 89 -10.69 -1.63 4.36
C PRO A 89 -11.91 -0.92 3.72
N ILE A 90 -12.19 -1.26 2.47
CA ILE A 90 -13.46 -0.92 1.80
C ILE A 90 -14.30 -2.18 1.65
N LYS A 91 -15.62 -2.01 1.65
CA LYS A 91 -16.59 -3.06 1.33
C LYS A 91 -16.55 -3.41 -0.16
N SER A 92 -17.18 -4.51 -0.55
CA SER A 92 -17.33 -4.89 -1.97
C SER A 92 -18.05 -3.81 -2.80
N THR A 93 -18.90 -2.99 -2.16
CA THR A 93 -19.56 -1.82 -2.74
C THR A 93 -18.65 -0.59 -2.88
N LYS A 94 -17.37 -0.71 -2.50
CA LYS A 94 -16.37 0.37 -2.42
C LYS A 94 -16.69 1.45 -1.37
N ASP A 95 -17.65 1.19 -0.46
CA ASP A 95 -17.91 2.06 0.67
C ASP A 95 -16.86 1.87 1.77
N PRO A 96 -16.52 2.91 2.55
CA PRO A 96 -15.65 2.81 3.71
C PRO A 96 -16.13 1.79 4.74
N ASP A 97 -15.20 1.00 5.28
CA ASP A 97 -15.48 0.16 6.45
C ASP A 97 -14.70 0.68 7.66
N LEU A 98 -15.40 1.41 8.51
CA LEU A 98 -14.83 1.98 9.74
C LEU A 98 -14.92 1.03 10.94
N ALA A 99 -15.43 -0.20 10.79
CA ALA A 99 -15.61 -1.11 11.92
C ALA A 99 -14.35 -1.29 12.78
N PRO A 100 -13.14 -1.47 12.22
CA PRO A 100 -11.93 -1.57 13.05
C PRO A 100 -11.60 -0.27 13.81
N VAL A 101 -11.84 0.90 13.18
CA VAL A 101 -11.59 2.22 13.79
C VAL A 101 -12.55 2.46 14.94
N LEU A 102 -13.85 2.16 14.76
CA LEU A 102 -14.87 2.31 15.80
C LEU A 102 -14.66 1.31 16.94
N ALA A 103 -14.23 0.08 16.65
CA ALA A 103 -13.89 -0.89 17.69
C ALA A 103 -12.70 -0.43 18.56
N ALA A 104 -11.70 0.21 17.94
CA ALA A 104 -10.60 0.83 18.68
C ALA A 104 -11.10 2.00 19.55
N ALA A 105 -12.01 2.85 19.01
CA ALA A 105 -12.63 3.92 19.78
C ALA A 105 -13.42 3.39 20.99
N GLU A 106 -14.17 2.30 20.84
CA GLU A 106 -14.89 1.62 21.92
C GLU A 106 -13.92 1.13 23.02
N THR A 107 -12.81 0.54 22.62
CA THR A 107 -11.78 0.08 23.56
C THR A 107 -11.20 1.26 24.34
N ILE A 108 -10.88 2.38 23.66
CA ILE A 108 -10.38 3.59 24.30
C ILE A 108 -11.42 4.20 25.21
N ARG A 109 -12.68 4.30 24.79
CA ARG A 109 -13.78 4.88 25.57
C ARG A 109 -13.87 4.27 26.97
N GLY A 110 -13.70 2.95 27.08
CA GLY A 110 -13.76 2.22 28.34
C GLY A 110 -12.69 2.63 29.37
N ALA A 111 -11.61 3.26 28.92
CA ALA A 111 -10.46 3.66 29.75
C ALA A 111 -10.13 5.16 29.61
N LEU A 112 -10.93 5.92 28.85
CA LEU A 112 -10.66 7.34 28.56
C LEU A 112 -10.71 8.19 29.81
N ARG A 113 -9.68 9.01 30.01
CA ARG A 113 -9.60 9.96 31.13
C ARG A 113 -9.28 11.37 30.64
N LYS A 114 -9.55 12.34 31.53
CA LYS A 114 -9.19 13.74 31.26
C LYS A 114 -7.68 13.91 31.06
N GLY A 115 -7.34 14.76 30.11
CA GLY A 115 -5.96 15.12 29.79
C GLY A 115 -5.23 14.12 28.87
N GLN A 116 -5.87 13.08 28.37
CA GLN A 116 -5.28 12.18 27.37
C GLN A 116 -5.25 12.82 25.97
N LEU A 117 -4.26 12.44 25.16
CA LEU A 117 -4.18 12.74 23.74
C LEU A 117 -4.54 11.49 22.94
N ILE A 118 -5.59 11.55 22.14
CA ILE A 118 -5.99 10.46 21.24
C ILE A 118 -5.64 10.86 19.81
N VAL A 119 -4.88 10.04 19.13
CA VAL A 119 -4.41 10.30 17.76
C VAL A 119 -4.90 9.20 16.83
N LEU A 120 -5.82 9.52 15.93
CA LEU A 120 -6.16 8.63 14.83
C LEU A 120 -5.06 8.74 13.75
N GLN A 121 -4.43 7.62 13.41
CA GLN A 121 -3.39 7.56 12.38
C GLN A 121 -3.83 6.74 11.16
N SER A 122 -4.84 5.89 11.33
CA SER A 122 -5.44 5.13 10.24
C SER A 122 -6.01 6.07 9.17
N THR A 123 -5.71 5.80 7.89
CA THR A 123 -6.22 6.62 6.79
C THR A 123 -7.72 6.43 6.63
N THR A 124 -8.47 7.54 6.67
CA THR A 124 -9.93 7.58 6.57
C THR A 124 -10.36 8.78 5.72
N TYR A 125 -11.67 8.98 5.53
CA TYR A 125 -12.18 10.15 4.83
C TYR A 125 -12.22 11.39 5.75
N PRO A 126 -12.13 12.62 5.19
CA PRO A 126 -12.20 13.86 5.96
C PRO A 126 -13.49 13.96 6.76
N GLY A 127 -13.36 14.22 8.05
CA GLY A 127 -14.44 14.26 9.02
C GLY A 127 -14.61 12.98 9.84
N THR A 128 -13.84 11.93 9.61
CA THR A 128 -13.89 10.70 10.42
C THR A 128 -13.47 10.96 11.85
N THR A 129 -12.36 11.65 12.05
CA THR A 129 -11.83 11.97 13.39
C THR A 129 -12.82 12.81 14.19
N MET A 130 -13.39 13.84 13.56
CA MET A 130 -14.30 14.80 14.19
C MET A 130 -15.77 14.38 14.18
N GLY A 131 -16.12 13.32 13.48
CA GLY A 131 -17.46 12.74 13.43
C GLY A 131 -17.51 11.40 14.18
N PRO A 132 -17.64 10.27 13.46
CA PRO A 132 -17.95 8.98 14.07
C PRO A 132 -16.92 8.51 15.09
N PHE A 133 -15.63 8.81 14.92
CA PHE A 133 -14.61 8.43 15.90
C PHE A 133 -14.76 9.22 17.20
N ARG A 134 -14.92 10.55 17.11
CA ARG A 134 -15.17 11.42 18.27
C ARG A 134 -16.48 11.04 18.97
N GLU A 135 -17.55 10.81 18.23
CA GLU A 135 -18.87 10.47 18.78
C GLU A 135 -18.78 9.28 19.72
N VAL A 136 -18.11 8.21 19.33
CA VAL A 136 -17.90 7.02 20.19
C VAL A 136 -17.08 7.37 21.44
N LEU A 137 -16.01 8.16 21.32
CA LEU A 137 -15.19 8.56 22.47
C LEU A 137 -15.99 9.41 23.46
N GLU A 138 -16.82 10.33 22.97
CA GLU A 138 -17.64 11.23 23.80
C GLU A 138 -18.80 10.52 24.52
N GLU A 139 -19.16 9.28 24.16
CA GLU A 139 -20.08 8.45 24.95
C GLU A 139 -19.51 8.11 26.36
N SER A 140 -18.22 8.31 26.61
CA SER A 140 -17.61 8.28 27.95
C SER A 140 -18.10 9.39 28.87
N GLY A 141 -18.79 10.41 28.32
CA GLY A 141 -19.20 11.63 29.02
C GLY A 141 -18.13 12.74 29.00
N LEU A 142 -16.94 12.47 28.48
CA LEU A 142 -15.86 13.45 28.29
C LEU A 142 -15.99 14.12 26.91
N LYS A 143 -15.47 15.36 26.78
CA LYS A 143 -15.56 16.16 25.56
C LYS A 143 -14.20 16.39 24.92
N ALA A 144 -14.12 16.14 23.62
CA ALA A 144 -12.92 16.39 22.82
C ALA A 144 -12.64 17.90 22.73
N GLY A 145 -11.38 18.29 22.97
CA GLY A 145 -10.94 19.68 23.01
C GLY A 145 -11.19 20.40 24.35
N GLU A 146 -11.91 19.79 25.31
CA GLU A 146 -12.14 20.29 26.65
C GLU A 146 -11.53 19.36 27.71
N ASP A 147 -11.91 18.09 27.69
CA ASP A 147 -11.50 17.08 28.65
C ASP A 147 -10.35 16.22 28.15
N PHE A 148 -10.25 15.98 26.86
CA PHE A 148 -9.17 15.26 26.21
C PHE A 148 -8.84 15.86 24.84
N ASP A 149 -7.60 15.68 24.39
CA ASP A 149 -7.16 16.12 23.08
C ASP A 149 -7.43 15.03 22.03
N LEU A 150 -7.95 15.46 20.86
CA LEU A 150 -8.18 14.57 19.73
C LEU A 150 -7.48 15.10 18.49
N ALA A 151 -6.68 14.26 17.84
CA ALA A 151 -5.87 14.62 16.69
C ALA A 151 -5.94 13.55 15.58
N PHE A 152 -5.59 13.97 14.36
CA PHE A 152 -5.27 13.10 13.24
C PHE A 152 -3.82 13.33 12.80
N ALA A 153 -3.06 12.24 12.64
CA ALA A 153 -1.67 12.29 12.20
C ALA A 153 -1.35 11.13 11.25
N PRO A 154 -1.51 11.31 9.93
CA PRO A 154 -1.36 10.23 8.96
C PRO A 154 0.06 9.72 8.84
N GLU A 155 0.21 8.43 8.54
CA GLU A 155 1.48 7.85 8.12
C GLU A 155 1.73 8.12 6.62
N ARG A 156 2.97 8.48 6.28
CA ARG A 156 3.40 8.85 4.92
C ARG A 156 4.55 7.99 4.40
N VAL A 157 4.91 6.92 5.12
CA VAL A 157 5.97 5.98 4.73
C VAL A 157 5.53 5.19 3.50
N ASN A 158 6.51 4.88 2.64
CA ASN A 158 6.34 4.01 1.49
C ASN A 158 6.99 2.65 1.81
N PRO A 159 6.22 1.60 2.18
CA PRO A 159 6.77 0.31 2.58
C PRO A 159 7.75 -0.25 1.53
N GLY A 160 8.85 -0.85 1.98
CA GLY A 160 9.89 -1.41 1.11
C GLY A 160 10.84 -0.37 0.48
N ASP A 161 10.73 0.92 0.83
CA ASP A 161 11.62 1.97 0.39
C ASP A 161 12.45 2.52 1.59
N PRO A 162 13.73 2.15 1.72
CA PRO A 162 14.57 2.58 2.83
C PRO A 162 14.69 4.11 2.96
N ALA A 163 14.59 4.84 1.84
CA ALA A 163 14.65 6.30 1.86
C ALA A 163 13.39 6.91 2.50
N SER A 164 12.25 6.24 2.41
CA SER A 164 10.99 6.69 3.02
C SER A 164 10.89 6.34 4.51
N ALA A 165 11.62 5.34 4.98
CA ALA A 165 11.71 4.95 6.39
C ALA A 165 12.57 5.94 7.19
N SER A 166 13.26 6.89 6.53
CA SER A 166 14.08 7.90 7.17
C SER A 166 13.21 8.95 7.88
N LYS A 167 13.77 9.54 8.96
CA LYS A 167 13.16 10.67 9.69
C LYS A 167 12.92 11.91 8.82
N GLY A 168 13.30 11.87 7.53
CA GLY A 168 13.25 12.99 6.60
C GLY A 168 11.88 13.25 5.92
N VAL A 169 10.91 12.31 5.99
CA VAL A 169 9.57 12.56 5.47
C VAL A 169 8.76 13.34 6.50
N PRO A 170 8.33 14.59 6.22
CA PRO A 170 7.59 15.40 7.18
C PRO A 170 6.29 14.69 7.61
N ARG A 171 5.98 14.67 8.92
CA ARG A 171 4.69 14.22 9.43
C ARG A 171 3.70 15.37 9.47
N LEU A 172 2.44 15.07 9.20
CA LEU A 172 1.34 16.02 9.35
C LEU A 172 0.61 15.74 10.66
N VAL A 173 0.09 16.77 11.30
CA VAL A 173 -0.81 16.61 12.44
C VAL A 173 -1.78 17.79 12.55
N GLY A 174 -3.06 17.49 12.72
CA GLY A 174 -4.10 18.46 13.03
C GLY A 174 -4.96 17.95 14.18
N ALA A 175 -5.37 18.82 15.08
CA ALA A 175 -6.15 18.46 16.24
C ALA A 175 -7.37 19.38 16.43
N THR A 176 -8.19 19.06 17.44
CA THR A 176 -9.41 19.82 17.82
C THR A 176 -9.13 21.26 18.22
N THR A 177 -7.95 21.53 18.79
CA THR A 177 -7.50 22.88 19.21
C THR A 177 -6.06 23.11 18.77
N ALA A 178 -5.65 24.39 18.71
CA ALA A 178 -4.27 24.74 18.39
C ALA A 178 -3.27 24.21 19.43
N GLU A 179 -3.68 24.19 20.71
CA GLU A 179 -2.89 23.66 21.82
C GLU A 179 -2.72 22.14 21.68
N ALA A 180 -3.79 21.42 21.36
CA ALA A 180 -3.76 19.97 21.09
C ALA A 180 -2.87 19.65 19.86
N THR A 181 -2.93 20.48 18.80
CA THR A 181 -2.06 20.33 17.64
C THR A 181 -0.58 20.47 18.02
N LYS A 182 -0.23 21.50 18.80
CA LYS A 182 1.15 21.70 19.29
C LYS A 182 1.63 20.55 20.18
N ARG A 183 0.76 20.05 21.07
CA ARG A 183 1.06 18.91 21.93
C ARG A 183 1.35 17.66 21.11
N ALA A 184 0.46 17.32 20.15
CA ALA A 184 0.64 16.17 19.28
C ALA A 184 1.90 16.32 18.39
N ALA A 185 2.15 17.53 17.86
CA ALA A 185 3.36 17.84 17.10
C ALA A 185 4.63 17.65 17.95
N ALA A 186 4.64 18.14 19.20
CA ALA A 186 5.76 17.97 20.11
C ALA A 186 6.02 16.50 20.47
N LEU A 187 4.98 15.67 20.61
CA LEU A 187 5.14 14.22 20.82
C LEU A 187 5.74 13.55 19.58
N LEU A 188 5.25 13.86 18.39
CA LEU A 188 5.76 13.31 17.11
C LEU A 188 7.18 13.78 16.81
N ALA A 189 7.59 14.96 17.30
CA ALA A 189 8.96 15.48 17.15
C ALA A 189 10.03 14.61 17.85
N ASN A 190 9.66 13.72 18.78
CA ASN A 190 10.59 12.75 19.35
C ASN A 190 11.03 11.69 18.32
N ILE A 191 10.24 11.47 17.27
CA ILE A 191 10.47 10.40 16.30
C ILE A 191 10.62 10.90 14.84
N ASN A 192 10.45 12.21 14.61
CA ASN A 192 10.58 12.80 13.28
C ASN A 192 11.10 14.25 13.37
N ASP A 193 12.06 14.60 12.52
CA ASP A 193 12.71 15.91 12.54
C ASP A 193 11.81 17.04 11.99
N HIS A 194 10.76 16.69 11.25
CA HIS A 194 9.86 17.64 10.59
C HIS A 194 8.40 17.28 10.83
N VAL A 195 7.71 18.06 11.66
CA VAL A 195 6.27 17.95 11.90
C VAL A 195 5.58 19.22 11.43
N ILE A 196 4.59 19.08 10.58
CA ILE A 196 3.80 20.18 10.01
C ILE A 196 2.46 20.22 10.74
N GLU A 197 2.21 21.31 11.43
CA GLU A 197 0.96 21.58 12.11
C GLU A 197 -0.11 22.01 11.09
N MET A 198 -1.24 21.31 11.09
CA MET A 198 -2.39 21.57 10.23
C MET A 198 -3.48 22.28 11.03
N SER A 199 -4.34 23.03 10.34
CA SER A 199 -5.41 23.82 10.97
C SER A 199 -6.53 22.95 11.60
N SER A 200 -6.68 21.69 11.17
CA SER A 200 -7.70 20.80 11.68
C SER A 200 -7.36 19.32 11.35
N PRO A 201 -7.99 18.35 12.04
CA PRO A 201 -7.93 16.94 11.65
C PRO A 201 -8.37 16.71 10.20
N ASP A 202 -9.48 17.33 9.77
CA ASP A 202 -10.03 17.19 8.42
C ASP A 202 -9.04 17.60 7.32
N ALA A 203 -8.29 18.69 7.57
CA ALA A 203 -7.25 19.15 6.64
C ALA A 203 -6.10 18.14 6.53
N ALA A 204 -5.71 17.52 7.64
CA ALA A 204 -4.68 16.49 7.66
C ALA A 204 -5.17 15.18 7.00
N GLU A 205 -6.42 14.77 7.23
CA GLU A 205 -7.09 13.64 6.56
C GLU A 205 -7.13 13.85 5.05
N LEU A 206 -7.60 15.02 4.59
CA LEU A 206 -7.67 15.33 3.16
C LEU A 206 -6.29 15.38 2.51
N SER A 207 -5.29 15.93 3.20
CA SER A 207 -3.92 15.99 2.68
C SER A 207 -3.36 14.59 2.41
N LYS A 208 -3.61 13.63 3.30
CA LYS A 208 -3.21 12.23 3.11
C LYS A 208 -3.91 11.60 1.92
N LEU A 209 -5.21 11.78 1.79
CA LEU A 209 -5.96 11.25 0.65
C LEU A 209 -5.52 11.87 -0.67
N LEU A 210 -5.25 13.18 -0.69
CA LEU A 210 -4.76 13.89 -1.87
C LEU A 210 -3.47 13.27 -2.43
N GLU A 211 -2.53 12.88 -1.56
CA GLU A 211 -1.29 12.21 -1.99
C GLU A 211 -1.56 10.91 -2.74
N ASN A 212 -2.48 10.09 -2.23
CA ASN A 212 -2.81 8.81 -2.84
C ASN A 212 -3.70 8.96 -4.09
N VAL A 213 -4.64 9.91 -4.08
CA VAL A 213 -5.44 10.30 -5.26
C VAL A 213 -4.53 10.81 -6.38
N PHE A 214 -3.58 11.68 -6.06
CA PHE A 214 -2.61 12.19 -7.03
C PHE A 214 -1.85 11.06 -7.73
N ARG A 215 -1.38 10.07 -6.96
CA ARG A 215 -0.70 8.90 -7.52
C ARG A 215 -1.64 8.06 -8.40
N ASN A 216 -2.85 7.77 -7.91
CA ASN A 216 -3.83 6.96 -8.64
C ASN A 216 -4.21 7.58 -9.99
N VAL A 217 -4.50 8.88 -10.00
CA VAL A 217 -4.88 9.63 -11.21
C VAL A 217 -3.73 9.68 -12.23
N ASN A 218 -2.49 9.94 -11.76
CA ASN A 218 -1.35 10.01 -12.66
C ASN A 218 -0.95 8.64 -13.22
N ILE A 219 -1.11 7.55 -12.45
CA ILE A 219 -0.93 6.19 -12.97
C ILE A 219 -1.99 5.88 -14.03
N ALA A 220 -3.26 6.22 -13.80
CA ALA A 220 -4.31 6.06 -14.79
C ALA A 220 -4.03 6.85 -16.07
N PHE A 221 -3.54 8.09 -15.94
CA PHE A 221 -3.17 8.93 -17.07
C PHE A 221 -2.07 8.28 -17.93
N VAL A 222 -0.99 7.77 -17.33
CA VAL A 222 0.08 7.11 -18.11
C VAL A 222 -0.33 5.74 -18.63
N ASN A 223 -1.22 5.01 -17.95
CA ASN A 223 -1.83 3.79 -18.47
C ASN A 223 -2.65 4.09 -19.73
N GLN A 224 -3.49 5.12 -19.70
CA GLN A 224 -4.24 5.55 -20.88
C GLN A 224 -3.32 6.02 -22.02
N LEU A 225 -2.22 6.70 -21.69
CA LEU A 225 -1.21 7.10 -22.67
C LEU A 225 -0.55 5.88 -23.32
N ALA A 226 -0.24 4.82 -22.54
CA ALA A 226 0.32 3.58 -23.07
C ALA A 226 -0.62 2.93 -24.09
N LEU A 227 -1.93 2.84 -23.79
CA LEU A 227 -2.94 2.34 -24.72
C LEU A 227 -3.05 3.18 -26.00
N LEU A 228 -2.85 4.48 -25.90
CA LEU A 228 -2.83 5.39 -27.07
C LEU A 228 -1.56 5.16 -27.90
N CYS A 229 -0.40 5.06 -27.27
CA CYS A 229 0.88 4.81 -27.94
C CYS A 229 0.87 3.49 -28.73
N GLU A 230 0.31 2.41 -28.16
CA GLU A 230 0.12 1.14 -28.89
C GLU A 230 -0.65 1.34 -30.19
N ARG A 231 -1.74 2.12 -30.18
CA ARG A 231 -2.54 2.40 -31.39
C ARG A 231 -1.82 3.29 -32.40
N MET A 232 -0.94 4.18 -31.92
CA MET A 232 -0.15 5.06 -32.75
C MET A 232 1.16 4.44 -33.27
N GLY A 233 1.52 3.25 -32.77
CA GLY A 233 2.82 2.62 -33.06
C GLY A 233 4.00 3.35 -32.46
N LEU A 234 3.81 4.00 -31.29
CA LEU A 234 4.84 4.71 -30.53
C LEU A 234 5.24 3.93 -29.29
N ASP A 235 6.45 4.19 -28.79
CA ASP A 235 6.92 3.66 -27.52
C ASP A 235 6.59 4.62 -26.36
N ALA A 236 5.62 4.26 -25.52
CA ALA A 236 5.21 5.07 -24.37
C ALA A 236 6.34 5.29 -23.36
N TRP A 237 7.24 4.31 -23.20
CA TRP A 237 8.35 4.41 -22.26
C TRP A 237 9.38 5.43 -22.73
N GLU A 238 9.69 5.44 -24.03
CA GLU A 238 10.53 6.47 -24.64
C GLU A 238 9.93 7.87 -24.44
N VAL A 239 8.64 8.02 -24.75
CA VAL A 239 7.91 9.29 -24.62
C VAL A 239 7.92 9.79 -23.18
N ILE A 240 7.61 8.91 -22.21
CA ILE A 240 7.58 9.25 -20.78
C ILE A 240 9.00 9.60 -20.29
N ASN A 241 10.00 8.82 -20.68
CA ASN A 241 11.40 9.07 -20.28
C ASN A 241 11.90 10.41 -20.84
N ALA A 242 11.60 10.71 -22.08
CA ALA A 242 11.91 12.02 -22.69
C ALA A 242 11.21 13.17 -21.98
N ALA A 243 9.92 13.05 -21.67
CA ALA A 243 9.18 14.06 -20.92
C ALA A 243 9.74 14.28 -19.51
N ALA A 244 10.22 13.23 -18.86
CA ALA A 244 10.81 13.28 -17.52
C ALA A 244 12.17 13.99 -17.45
N THR A 245 12.81 14.28 -18.57
CA THR A 245 14.04 15.12 -18.61
C THR A 245 13.74 16.58 -18.30
N LYS A 246 12.47 17.01 -18.41
CA LYS A 246 12.06 18.37 -18.07
C LYS A 246 12.08 18.53 -16.53
N PRO A 247 12.89 19.48 -15.98
CA PRO A 247 13.13 19.56 -14.54
C PRO A 247 11.99 20.24 -13.75
N PHE A 248 10.88 20.63 -14.40
CA PHE A 248 9.73 21.30 -13.76
C PHE A 248 8.41 20.94 -14.45
N GLY A 249 7.31 20.94 -13.70
CA GLY A 249 5.95 20.76 -14.22
C GLY A 249 5.67 19.37 -14.80
N PHE A 250 6.54 18.39 -14.55
CA PHE A 250 6.34 16.99 -14.89
C PHE A 250 6.91 16.09 -13.77
N MET A 251 6.08 15.17 -13.29
CA MET A 251 6.51 14.11 -12.39
C MET A 251 6.34 12.78 -13.13
N LYS A 252 7.40 11.99 -13.19
CA LYS A 252 7.39 10.72 -13.91
C LYS A 252 6.53 9.69 -13.20
N PHE A 253 5.56 9.14 -13.94
CA PHE A 253 4.85 7.90 -13.64
C PHE A 253 5.06 6.93 -14.80
N THR A 254 4.91 5.65 -14.53
CA THR A 254 5.08 4.58 -15.52
C THR A 254 3.81 3.77 -15.65
N PRO A 255 3.45 3.33 -16.87
CA PRO A 255 2.34 2.41 -17.06
C PRO A 255 2.65 1.05 -16.45
N GLY A 256 1.60 0.23 -16.27
CA GLY A 256 1.74 -1.09 -15.71
C GLY A 256 0.46 -1.93 -15.82
N PRO A 257 0.46 -3.14 -15.27
CA PRO A 257 -0.64 -4.09 -15.39
C PRO A 257 -1.87 -3.75 -14.53
N GLY A 258 -1.85 -2.64 -13.84
CA GLY A 258 -2.85 -2.17 -12.89
C GLY A 258 -2.22 -1.59 -11.63
N VAL A 259 -3.04 -1.24 -10.65
CA VAL A 259 -2.60 -0.67 -9.37
C VAL A 259 -2.95 -1.64 -8.25
N GLY A 260 -1.94 -2.06 -7.50
CA GLY A 260 -2.10 -2.94 -6.35
C GLY A 260 -1.83 -2.26 -5.01
N GLY A 261 -1.90 -3.04 -3.94
CA GLY A 261 -1.66 -2.61 -2.57
C GLY A 261 -2.92 -2.17 -1.83
N HIS A 262 -2.70 -1.61 -0.62
CA HIS A 262 -3.78 -1.31 0.32
C HIS A 262 -4.28 0.14 0.23
N CYS A 263 -3.45 1.06 -0.30
CA CYS A 263 -3.71 2.49 -0.22
C CYS A 263 -4.19 3.05 -1.56
N ILE A 264 -3.36 2.93 -2.63
CA ILE A 264 -3.65 3.61 -3.90
C ILE A 264 -4.96 3.12 -4.56
N PRO A 265 -5.31 1.82 -4.57
CA PRO A 265 -6.59 1.37 -5.13
C PRO A 265 -7.77 1.55 -4.18
N VAL A 266 -7.56 1.95 -2.92
CA VAL A 266 -8.58 2.00 -1.85
C VAL A 266 -8.90 3.43 -1.42
N ASP A 267 -7.90 4.20 -1.00
CA ASP A 267 -8.07 5.53 -0.40
C ASP A 267 -8.82 6.54 -1.29
N PRO A 268 -8.65 6.55 -2.64
CA PRO A 268 -9.42 7.45 -3.50
C PRO A 268 -10.93 7.26 -3.36
N TYR A 269 -11.40 6.03 -3.13
CA TYR A 269 -12.83 5.76 -2.95
C TYR A 269 -13.39 6.32 -1.64
N TYR A 270 -12.55 6.45 -0.60
CA TYR A 270 -12.94 7.18 0.62
C TYR A 270 -13.32 8.62 0.31
N LEU A 271 -12.51 9.31 -0.53
CA LEU A 271 -12.78 10.69 -0.90
C LEU A 271 -13.98 10.79 -1.83
N SER A 272 -14.10 9.92 -2.85
CA SER A 272 -15.25 9.90 -3.75
C SER A 272 -16.56 9.60 -3.00
N TRP A 273 -16.53 8.68 -2.03
CA TRP A 273 -17.68 8.38 -1.17
C TRP A 273 -18.08 9.61 -0.34
N ARG A 274 -17.13 10.25 0.34
CA ARG A 274 -17.38 11.44 1.17
C ARG A 274 -17.87 12.62 0.37
N ALA A 275 -17.35 12.83 -0.84
CA ALA A 275 -17.72 13.93 -1.73
C ALA A 275 -19.22 13.94 -2.05
N ARG A 276 -19.86 12.76 -2.13
CA ARG A 276 -21.32 12.63 -2.41
C ARG A 276 -22.18 13.26 -1.32
N GLU A 277 -21.71 13.30 -0.08
CA GLU A 277 -22.43 13.99 1.02
C GLU A 277 -22.47 15.53 0.84
N PHE A 278 -21.61 16.06 -0.04
CA PHE A 278 -21.56 17.47 -0.42
C PHE A 278 -22.12 17.72 -1.83
N ASP A 279 -22.94 16.80 -2.35
CA ASP A 279 -23.47 16.84 -3.72
C ASP A 279 -22.37 16.98 -4.79
N PHE A 280 -21.18 16.47 -4.51
CA PHE A 280 -20.02 16.54 -5.41
C PHE A 280 -19.67 15.15 -5.96
N ILE A 281 -19.55 15.05 -7.29
CA ILE A 281 -19.12 13.84 -8.00
C ILE A 281 -17.67 14.04 -8.43
N ASP A 282 -16.76 13.26 -7.84
CA ASP A 282 -15.34 13.29 -8.20
C ASP A 282 -15.06 12.42 -9.43
N ARG A 283 -15.15 13.04 -10.60
CA ARG A 283 -14.99 12.36 -11.90
C ARG A 283 -13.57 11.84 -12.14
N PHE A 284 -12.54 12.53 -11.62
CA PHE A 284 -11.16 12.12 -11.81
C PHE A 284 -10.84 10.84 -11.07
N ILE A 285 -11.34 10.68 -9.86
CA ILE A 285 -11.12 9.48 -9.05
C ILE A 285 -11.82 8.27 -9.69
N GLU A 286 -13.10 8.45 -10.08
CA GLU A 286 -13.88 7.37 -10.67
C GLU A 286 -13.27 6.92 -11.99
N LEU A 287 -12.94 7.87 -12.89
CA LEU A 287 -12.30 7.56 -14.16
C LEU A 287 -10.92 6.90 -14.00
N ALA A 288 -10.11 7.38 -13.07
CA ALA A 288 -8.80 6.79 -12.80
C ALA A 288 -8.94 5.35 -12.29
N GLY A 289 -9.91 5.11 -11.40
CA GLY A 289 -10.24 3.77 -10.92
C GLY A 289 -10.60 2.83 -12.07
N ASP A 290 -11.48 3.24 -12.96
CA ASP A 290 -11.94 2.44 -14.11
C ASP A 290 -10.78 2.10 -15.07
N ILE A 291 -9.92 3.08 -15.37
CA ILE A 291 -8.76 2.89 -16.24
C ILE A 291 -7.78 1.87 -15.60
N ASN A 292 -7.41 2.09 -14.34
CA ASN A 292 -6.47 1.22 -13.65
C ASN A 292 -7.01 -0.21 -13.47
N PHE A 293 -8.31 -0.35 -13.21
CA PHE A 293 -8.98 -1.63 -13.08
C PHE A 293 -9.09 -2.40 -14.42
N ALA A 294 -9.12 -1.69 -15.54
CA ALA A 294 -9.15 -2.30 -16.87
C ALA A 294 -7.80 -2.85 -17.34
N MET A 295 -6.68 -2.42 -16.74
CA MET A 295 -5.33 -2.79 -17.19
C MET A 295 -5.03 -4.30 -17.12
N PRO A 296 -5.41 -5.07 -16.07
CA PRO A 296 -5.19 -6.51 -16.08
C PRO A 296 -5.85 -7.20 -17.29
N ARG A 297 -7.07 -6.78 -17.65
CA ARG A 297 -7.77 -7.32 -18.83
C ARG A 297 -7.02 -6.98 -20.12
N HIS A 298 -6.45 -5.80 -20.23
CA HIS A 298 -5.62 -5.41 -21.37
C HIS A 298 -4.38 -6.30 -21.47
N VAL A 299 -3.69 -6.56 -20.35
CA VAL A 299 -2.56 -7.51 -20.30
C VAL A 299 -2.94 -8.91 -20.76
N VAL A 300 -4.10 -9.41 -20.34
CA VAL A 300 -4.64 -10.69 -20.83
C VAL A 300 -4.85 -10.67 -22.36
N GLY A 301 -5.25 -9.52 -22.91
CA GLY A 301 -5.30 -9.30 -24.36
C GLY A 301 -3.93 -9.39 -25.02
N LEU A 302 -2.92 -8.72 -24.47
CA LEU A 302 -1.53 -8.79 -24.97
C LEU A 302 -0.98 -10.23 -24.95
N VAL A 303 -1.29 -11.01 -23.91
CA VAL A 303 -0.91 -12.44 -23.85
C VAL A 303 -1.57 -13.25 -24.97
N ALA A 304 -2.85 -12.99 -25.24
CA ALA A 304 -3.56 -13.65 -26.34
C ALA A 304 -2.96 -13.29 -27.71
N ASP A 305 -2.65 -12.02 -27.94
CA ASP A 305 -2.03 -11.54 -29.18
C ASP A 305 -0.63 -12.12 -29.36
N ALA A 306 0.17 -12.16 -28.29
CA ALA A 306 1.51 -12.74 -28.31
C ALA A 306 1.51 -14.23 -28.64
N LEU A 307 0.59 -15.01 -28.05
CA LEU A 307 0.41 -16.42 -28.36
C LEU A 307 -0.10 -16.63 -29.80
N ASN A 308 -1.07 -15.82 -30.24
CA ASN A 308 -1.61 -15.89 -31.58
C ASN A 308 -0.53 -15.62 -32.66
N ASP A 309 0.40 -14.69 -32.39
CA ASP A 309 1.54 -14.43 -33.26
C ASP A 309 2.47 -15.65 -33.42
N ARG A 310 2.46 -16.56 -32.46
CA ARG A 310 3.15 -17.86 -32.49
C ARG A 310 2.29 -19.01 -32.99
N GLY A 311 1.09 -18.72 -33.47
CA GLY A 311 0.14 -19.73 -33.92
C GLY A 311 -0.42 -20.58 -32.78
N LYS A 312 -0.39 -20.11 -31.54
CA LYS A 312 -0.90 -20.80 -30.34
C LYS A 312 -2.19 -20.16 -29.84
N ALA A 313 -3.16 -20.99 -29.46
CA ALA A 313 -4.35 -20.50 -28.76
C ALA A 313 -4.06 -20.31 -27.25
N MET A 314 -4.78 -19.39 -26.60
CA MET A 314 -4.73 -19.25 -25.14
C MET A 314 -5.15 -20.53 -24.43
N LYS A 315 -6.17 -21.22 -24.93
CA LYS A 315 -6.65 -22.49 -24.36
C LYS A 315 -5.59 -23.59 -24.50
N GLY A 316 -5.15 -24.07 -23.35
CA GLY A 316 -4.09 -25.08 -23.24
C GLY A 316 -2.67 -24.49 -23.30
N ALA A 317 -2.51 -23.18 -23.45
CA ALA A 317 -1.20 -22.55 -23.36
C ALA A 317 -0.68 -22.54 -21.91
N LYS A 318 0.62 -22.63 -21.75
CA LYS A 318 1.34 -22.58 -20.48
C LYS A 318 1.84 -21.17 -20.24
N VAL A 319 1.21 -20.46 -19.30
CA VAL A 319 1.50 -19.06 -18.97
C VAL A 319 2.29 -18.99 -17.67
N GLY A 320 3.53 -18.53 -17.74
CA GLY A 320 4.37 -18.28 -16.59
C GLY A 320 4.30 -16.80 -16.14
N ILE A 321 3.94 -16.54 -14.90
CA ILE A 321 3.86 -15.20 -14.34
C ILE A 321 5.13 -14.90 -13.53
N LEU A 322 5.80 -13.77 -13.77
CA LEU A 322 6.93 -13.29 -12.99
C LEU A 322 6.50 -12.11 -12.10
N GLY A 323 6.58 -12.34 -10.78
CA GLY A 323 6.18 -11.38 -9.75
C GLY A 323 4.68 -11.35 -9.51
N VAL A 324 4.25 -11.77 -8.32
CA VAL A 324 2.85 -11.71 -7.86
C VAL A 324 2.65 -10.75 -6.69
N ALA A 325 3.74 -10.25 -6.07
CA ALA A 325 3.65 -9.19 -5.09
C ALA A 325 3.06 -7.91 -5.73
N PHE A 326 2.36 -7.09 -4.94
CA PHE A 326 1.77 -5.86 -5.49
C PHE A 326 2.81 -4.78 -5.85
N LYS A 327 4.04 -4.93 -5.40
CA LYS A 327 5.15 -3.99 -5.58
C LYS A 327 6.48 -4.73 -5.56
N PRO A 328 7.52 -4.24 -6.28
CA PRO A 328 8.85 -4.84 -6.25
C PRO A 328 9.46 -4.94 -4.85
N ASN A 329 10.08 -6.08 -4.56
CA ASN A 329 10.87 -6.34 -3.36
C ASN A 329 10.08 -6.29 -2.03
N VAL A 330 8.80 -6.67 -2.06
CA VAL A 330 7.96 -6.85 -0.88
C VAL A 330 7.31 -8.23 -0.89
N ARG A 331 6.98 -8.76 0.29
CA ARG A 331 6.34 -10.09 0.45
C ARG A 331 4.81 -10.06 0.35
N ASP A 332 4.23 -8.95 -0.03
CA ASP A 332 2.79 -8.74 0.04
C ASP A 332 2.15 -8.82 -1.35
N ALA A 333 1.32 -9.82 -1.57
CA ALA A 333 0.58 -10.04 -2.80
C ALA A 333 -0.91 -9.61 -2.72
N ARG A 334 -1.34 -8.99 -1.61
CA ARG A 334 -2.73 -8.56 -1.43
C ARG A 334 -3.08 -7.45 -2.43
N ASN A 335 -4.26 -7.59 -3.05
CA ASN A 335 -4.73 -6.68 -4.10
C ASN A 335 -3.71 -6.49 -5.26
N SER A 336 -2.89 -7.51 -5.54
CA SER A 336 -1.97 -7.43 -6.66
C SER A 336 -2.71 -7.57 -7.98
N PRO A 337 -2.39 -6.76 -9.01
CA PRO A 337 -2.90 -6.94 -10.37
C PRO A 337 -2.60 -8.32 -10.96
N ALA A 338 -1.57 -9.00 -10.46
CA ALA A 338 -1.25 -10.37 -10.87
C ALA A 338 -2.41 -11.34 -10.63
N ALA A 339 -3.19 -11.15 -9.56
CA ALA A 339 -4.35 -11.98 -9.27
C ALA A 339 -5.39 -11.93 -10.40
N ASP A 340 -5.70 -10.73 -10.90
CA ASP A 340 -6.66 -10.52 -11.99
C ASP A 340 -6.10 -10.97 -13.34
N VAL A 341 -4.80 -10.78 -13.60
CA VAL A 341 -4.14 -11.28 -14.81
C VAL A 341 -4.20 -12.81 -14.83
N ILE A 342 -3.86 -13.47 -13.73
CA ILE A 342 -3.90 -14.94 -13.61
C ILE A 342 -5.32 -15.46 -13.81
N ALA A 343 -6.29 -14.87 -13.13
CA ALA A 343 -7.70 -15.22 -13.28
C ALA A 343 -8.14 -15.09 -14.75
N GLY A 344 -7.81 -13.96 -15.40
CA GLY A 344 -8.24 -13.71 -16.78
C GLY A 344 -7.60 -14.63 -17.81
N VAL A 345 -6.36 -15.08 -17.65
CA VAL A 345 -5.75 -16.07 -18.55
C VAL A 345 -6.27 -17.49 -18.25
N ALA A 346 -6.49 -17.84 -16.98
CA ALA A 346 -7.04 -19.11 -16.56
C ALA A 346 -8.50 -19.29 -17.05
N GLU A 347 -9.35 -18.27 -16.98
CA GLU A 347 -10.71 -18.26 -17.53
C GLU A 347 -10.75 -18.56 -19.03
N ARG A 348 -9.68 -18.19 -19.75
CA ARG A 348 -9.53 -18.51 -21.19
C ARG A 348 -8.93 -19.88 -21.44
N GLY A 349 -8.73 -20.68 -20.39
CA GLY A 349 -8.28 -22.08 -20.44
C GLY A 349 -6.77 -22.27 -20.51
N ALA A 350 -5.97 -21.27 -20.13
CA ALA A 350 -4.53 -21.43 -19.97
C ALA A 350 -4.18 -22.18 -18.67
N GLU A 351 -3.09 -22.92 -18.70
CA GLU A 351 -2.42 -23.41 -17.49
C GLU A 351 -1.52 -22.30 -16.95
N VAL A 352 -1.56 -22.04 -15.64
CA VAL A 352 -0.82 -20.92 -15.05
C VAL A 352 0.06 -21.37 -13.90
N ARG A 353 1.33 -20.96 -13.92
CA ARG A 353 2.28 -21.05 -12.82
C ARG A 353 2.90 -19.67 -12.58
N PHE A 354 3.47 -19.45 -11.40
CA PHE A 354 4.17 -18.21 -11.12
C PHE A 354 5.52 -18.47 -10.45
N HIS A 355 6.41 -17.47 -10.57
CA HIS A 355 7.63 -17.33 -9.79
C HIS A 355 7.66 -15.95 -9.15
N ASP A 356 7.93 -15.92 -7.84
CA ASP A 356 8.14 -14.70 -7.08
C ASP A 356 9.14 -15.00 -5.94
N PRO A 357 10.30 -14.35 -5.87
CA PRO A 357 11.31 -14.66 -4.86
C PRO A 357 10.89 -14.29 -3.44
N HIS A 358 9.80 -13.54 -3.27
CA HIS A 358 9.32 -13.04 -1.98
C HIS A 358 8.00 -13.67 -1.54
N VAL A 359 7.23 -14.28 -2.46
CA VAL A 359 5.89 -14.81 -2.20
C VAL A 359 5.84 -16.29 -2.53
N ALA A 360 5.88 -17.14 -1.51
CA ALA A 360 5.85 -18.60 -1.69
C ALA A 360 4.48 -19.13 -2.13
N SER A 361 3.40 -18.50 -1.69
CA SER A 361 2.03 -18.86 -2.11
C SER A 361 1.12 -17.63 -2.08
N PHE A 362 0.10 -17.62 -2.91
CA PHE A 362 -0.93 -16.59 -2.88
C PHE A 362 -2.27 -17.10 -3.43
N THR A 363 -3.35 -16.36 -3.14
CA THR A 363 -4.68 -16.66 -3.66
C THR A 363 -4.96 -15.76 -4.86
N ASP A 364 -5.28 -16.36 -6.02
CA ASP A 364 -5.60 -15.62 -7.24
C ASP A 364 -7.01 -14.98 -7.21
N GLY A 365 -7.35 -14.22 -8.26
CA GLY A 365 -8.60 -13.47 -8.36
C GLY A 365 -9.89 -14.31 -8.38
N VAL A 366 -9.78 -15.65 -8.52
CA VAL A 366 -10.91 -16.58 -8.44
C VAL A 366 -10.88 -17.46 -7.18
N GLY A 367 -9.99 -17.17 -6.24
CA GLY A 367 -9.90 -17.84 -4.96
C GLY A 367 -9.08 -19.15 -4.96
N VAL A 368 -8.30 -19.41 -5.98
CA VAL A 368 -7.41 -20.59 -6.04
C VAL A 368 -6.08 -20.27 -5.40
N VAL A 369 -5.67 -21.09 -4.43
CA VAL A 369 -4.32 -21.00 -3.83
C VAL A 369 -3.31 -21.60 -4.82
N ARG A 370 -2.25 -20.84 -5.08
CA ARG A 370 -1.15 -21.25 -5.95
C ARG A 370 0.16 -21.21 -5.19
N GLU A 371 1.00 -22.19 -5.47
CA GLU A 371 2.34 -22.30 -4.92
C GLU A 371 3.38 -21.78 -5.94
N GLU A 372 4.46 -21.21 -5.42
CA GLU A 372 5.58 -20.71 -6.22
C GLU A 372 6.26 -21.85 -6.96
N THR A 373 6.70 -21.58 -8.19
CA THR A 373 7.49 -22.49 -9.04
C THR A 373 8.87 -21.85 -9.25
N GLY A 374 9.94 -22.60 -9.04
CA GLY A 374 11.30 -22.12 -9.26
C GLY A 374 11.50 -21.55 -10.67
N LEU A 375 12.31 -20.47 -10.77
CA LEU A 375 12.51 -19.73 -12.04
C LEU A 375 12.90 -20.66 -13.20
N ASP A 376 13.87 -21.56 -12.96
CA ASP A 376 14.35 -22.48 -14.01
C ASP A 376 13.28 -23.43 -14.51
N GLU A 377 12.46 -23.96 -13.61
CA GLU A 377 11.35 -24.84 -13.94
C GLU A 377 10.25 -24.07 -14.70
N LEU A 378 9.93 -22.84 -14.25
CA LEU A 378 8.96 -21.99 -14.91
C LEU A 378 9.36 -21.67 -16.35
N LEU A 379 10.60 -21.27 -16.57
CA LEU A 379 11.14 -20.92 -17.90
C LEU A 379 11.18 -22.12 -18.84
N ALA A 380 11.44 -23.33 -18.33
CA ALA A 380 11.43 -24.55 -19.13
C ALA A 380 10.02 -25.03 -19.48
N TRP A 381 9.01 -24.67 -18.66
CA TRP A 381 7.64 -25.12 -18.79
C TRP A 381 6.78 -24.18 -19.63
N ALA A 382 6.99 -22.86 -19.55
CA ALA A 382 6.10 -21.86 -20.09
C ALA A 382 6.19 -21.71 -21.62
N ASP A 383 5.05 -21.51 -22.27
CA ASP A 383 4.96 -21.07 -23.67
C ASP A 383 5.11 -19.54 -23.79
N VAL A 384 4.72 -18.81 -22.76
CA VAL A 384 4.85 -17.37 -22.65
C VAL A 384 5.10 -16.97 -21.20
N ILE A 385 6.02 -16.04 -21.00
CA ILE A 385 6.28 -15.40 -19.70
C ILE A 385 5.59 -14.05 -19.66
N VAL A 386 4.89 -13.73 -18.56
CA VAL A 386 4.27 -12.43 -18.33
C VAL A 386 4.93 -11.79 -17.13
N VAL A 387 5.56 -10.64 -17.32
CA VAL A 387 6.19 -9.88 -16.24
C VAL A 387 5.19 -8.91 -15.65
N VAL A 388 4.82 -9.12 -14.38
CA VAL A 388 3.85 -8.27 -13.67
C VAL A 388 4.54 -7.41 -12.61
N THR A 389 5.49 -7.99 -11.83
CA THR A 389 6.23 -7.24 -10.80
C THR A 389 7.73 -7.50 -10.93
N PRO A 390 8.54 -6.44 -11.17
CA PRO A 390 9.96 -6.60 -11.47
C PRO A 390 10.81 -6.60 -10.18
N HIS A 391 10.96 -7.74 -9.51
CA HIS A 391 11.83 -7.90 -8.36
C HIS A 391 13.32 -7.82 -8.76
N ARG A 392 14.15 -7.28 -7.87
CA ARG A 392 15.61 -7.20 -8.08
C ARG A 392 16.26 -8.57 -8.07
N ASP A 393 15.71 -9.50 -7.29
CA ASP A 393 16.24 -10.85 -7.08
C ASP A 393 15.89 -11.82 -8.23
N ILE A 394 15.16 -11.38 -9.24
CA ILE A 394 14.94 -12.15 -10.47
C ILE A 394 16.17 -11.98 -11.37
N GLU A 395 16.74 -13.10 -11.82
CA GLU A 395 17.84 -13.16 -12.78
C GLU A 395 17.38 -12.82 -14.20
N TRP A 396 17.19 -11.52 -14.46
CA TRP A 396 16.59 -11.02 -15.71
C TRP A 396 17.34 -11.43 -16.97
N ALA A 397 18.68 -11.56 -16.93
CA ALA A 397 19.45 -12.06 -18.05
C ALA A 397 19.00 -13.47 -18.43
N THR A 398 18.88 -14.36 -17.45
CA THR A 398 18.38 -15.73 -17.63
C THR A 398 16.97 -15.75 -18.22
N VAL A 399 16.09 -14.83 -17.78
CA VAL A 399 14.73 -14.73 -18.31
C VAL A 399 14.75 -14.45 -19.81
N TYR A 400 15.46 -13.40 -20.26
CA TYR A 400 15.49 -12.99 -21.66
C TYR A 400 16.34 -13.89 -22.56
N ASP A 401 17.32 -14.60 -22.01
CA ASP A 401 18.07 -15.60 -22.75
C ASP A 401 17.25 -16.86 -23.05
N ARG A 402 16.43 -17.31 -22.10
CA ARG A 402 15.73 -18.61 -22.14
C ARG A 402 14.28 -18.55 -22.58
N ALA A 403 13.56 -17.47 -22.22
CA ALA A 403 12.14 -17.36 -22.62
C ALA A 403 12.01 -17.09 -24.11
N ASP A 404 11.21 -17.89 -24.81
CA ASP A 404 10.95 -17.68 -26.24
C ASP A 404 9.98 -16.54 -26.52
N LEU A 405 9.07 -16.28 -25.58
CA LEU A 405 8.02 -15.27 -25.69
C LEU A 405 7.78 -14.61 -24.33
N VAL A 406 7.83 -13.28 -24.29
CA VAL A 406 7.62 -12.50 -23.08
C VAL A 406 6.61 -11.39 -23.35
N VAL A 407 5.63 -11.24 -22.46
CA VAL A 407 4.80 -10.05 -22.34
C VAL A 407 5.33 -9.23 -21.16
N ASP A 408 5.92 -8.09 -21.45
CA ASP A 408 6.56 -7.23 -20.46
C ASP A 408 5.67 -6.02 -20.18
N THR A 409 5.09 -5.98 -18.99
CA THR A 409 4.15 -4.92 -18.60
C THR A 409 4.79 -3.79 -17.80
N VAL A 410 6.10 -3.88 -17.49
CA VAL A 410 6.79 -2.98 -16.55
C VAL A 410 8.16 -2.51 -17.06
N ASP A 411 8.43 -2.71 -18.35
CA ASP A 411 9.68 -2.32 -19.01
C ASP A 411 10.94 -3.00 -18.41
N SER A 412 10.77 -4.21 -17.89
CA SER A 412 11.91 -4.99 -17.34
C SER A 412 12.93 -5.40 -18.39
N SER A 413 12.57 -5.32 -19.67
CA SER A 413 13.46 -5.55 -20.82
C SER A 413 14.33 -4.36 -21.19
N ALA A 414 14.10 -3.19 -20.63
CA ALA A 414 14.84 -1.97 -20.96
C ALA A 414 16.36 -2.14 -20.79
N GLY A 415 17.11 -1.76 -21.84
CA GLY A 415 18.58 -1.87 -21.85
C GLY A 415 19.12 -3.30 -21.94
N ARG A 416 18.29 -4.30 -22.22
CA ARG A 416 18.69 -5.70 -22.37
C ARG A 416 18.67 -6.11 -23.84
N SER A 417 19.57 -7.04 -24.20
CA SER A 417 19.53 -7.67 -25.51
C SER A 417 18.32 -8.60 -25.60
N THR A 418 17.46 -8.37 -26.58
CA THR A 418 16.30 -9.22 -26.87
C THR A 418 16.31 -9.64 -28.34
N ARG A 419 15.71 -10.81 -28.62
CA ARG A 419 15.51 -11.27 -30.02
C ARG A 419 14.36 -10.48 -30.65
N GLU A 420 14.40 -10.37 -31.96
CA GLU A 420 13.29 -9.78 -32.73
C GLU A 420 11.97 -10.49 -32.41
N ARG A 421 10.93 -9.74 -32.09
CA ARG A 421 9.59 -10.23 -31.70
C ARG A 421 9.59 -11.22 -30.53
N GLN A 422 10.60 -11.19 -29.68
CA GLN A 422 10.63 -11.98 -28.46
C GLN A 422 9.76 -11.37 -27.37
N VAL A 423 9.79 -10.04 -27.24
CA VAL A 423 9.12 -9.30 -26.17
C VAL A 423 8.03 -8.42 -26.75
N LEU A 424 6.80 -8.63 -26.29
CA LEU A 424 5.69 -7.70 -26.48
C LEU A 424 5.56 -6.81 -25.25
N ARG A 425 5.85 -5.51 -25.43
CA ARG A 425 5.86 -4.55 -24.33
C ARG A 425 4.57 -3.78 -24.25
N LEU A 426 4.00 -3.65 -23.05
CA LEU A 426 2.88 -2.77 -22.77
C LEU A 426 3.25 -1.33 -23.17
N GLY A 427 2.42 -0.72 -24.00
CA GLY A 427 2.61 0.67 -24.46
C GLY A 427 3.70 0.88 -25.52
N ALA A 428 4.33 -0.20 -26.04
CA ALA A 428 5.45 -0.07 -26.98
C ALA A 428 5.43 -1.07 -28.14
N GLY A 429 4.62 -2.13 -28.04
CA GLY A 429 4.58 -3.18 -29.06
C GLY A 429 5.76 -4.15 -29.00
N TRP A 430 6.05 -4.82 -30.14
CA TRP A 430 7.08 -5.85 -30.24
C TRP A 430 8.50 -5.28 -30.20
N SER A 431 9.41 -6.01 -29.52
CA SER A 431 10.84 -5.73 -29.58
C SER A 431 11.35 -5.83 -31.02
N THR A 432 12.08 -4.83 -31.44
CA THR A 432 12.91 -4.86 -32.65
C THR A 432 14.30 -5.40 -32.29
N ARG A 433 14.99 -5.95 -33.29
CA ARG A 433 16.39 -6.40 -33.08
C ARG A 433 17.24 -5.20 -32.68
N ALA A 434 17.87 -5.28 -31.51
CA ALA A 434 18.82 -4.27 -31.05
C ALA A 434 20.12 -4.33 -31.88
#